data_cad08e08cc23efbfd62a251e5a64e6f4
#
_entry.id   cad08e08cc23efbfd62a251e5a64e6f4
#
_cell.length_a   1.000
_cell.length_b   1.000
_cell.length_c   1.000
_cell.angle_alpha   90.00
_cell.angle_beta   90.00
_cell.angle_gamma   90.00
#
_symmetry.space_group_name_H-M   'P 1'
#
loop_
_entity.id
_entity.type
_entity.pdbx_description
1 polymer ?
#
loop_
_entity_poly.entity_id
_entity_poly.type
_entity_poly.pdbx_seq_one_letter_code
_entity_poly.pdbx_strand_id
1 'polypeptide(L)'
;MIGGEYMRTRRLGKTDLMVSEIGFGGEWLERHTETEGIELIRYASEKGINMLDCWMADPKSRNIIGEGIKENRDQWFIQGHIGSTWKDGQYFRTREMKYVRPAFEDLLKRLQTDYIDLGMIHYVDSEEEWEKIQHSDYLDYVMELKEKGV
;
A
#
# COMPACT_ATOMS: atom_id res chain seq x y z
N MET A 1 -32.00 6.68 -18.99
CA MET A 1 -31.09 5.99 -18.04
C MET A 1 -29.73 5.94 -18.70
N ILE A 2 -28.82 6.78 -18.28
CA ILE A 2 -27.42 6.73 -18.74
C ILE A 2 -26.84 5.52 -18.04
N GLY A 3 -26.51 4.46 -18.79
CA GLY A 3 -25.86 3.27 -18.25
C GLY A 3 -24.55 3.67 -17.60
N GLY A 4 -24.47 3.54 -16.28
CA GLY A 4 -23.22 3.74 -15.57
C GLY A 4 -22.20 2.77 -16.12
N GLU A 5 -21.12 3.27 -16.67
CA GLU A 5 -19.98 2.43 -17.01
C GLU A 5 -19.43 1.88 -15.67
N TYR A 6 -19.64 0.58 -15.47
CA TYR A 6 -19.05 -0.10 -14.31
C TYR A 6 -17.54 -0.15 -14.49
N MET A 7 -16.80 0.13 -13.41
CA MET A 7 -15.35 -0.07 -13.39
C MET A 7 -15.02 -1.51 -13.81
N ARG A 8 -14.22 -1.65 -14.86
CA ARG A 8 -13.77 -2.97 -15.30
C ARG A 8 -12.72 -3.50 -14.36
N THR A 9 -12.76 -4.79 -14.14
CA THR A 9 -11.76 -5.51 -13.35
C THR A 9 -11.04 -6.54 -14.19
N ARG A 10 -9.81 -6.88 -13.77
CA ARG A 10 -9.03 -7.95 -14.36
C ARG A 10 -8.29 -8.73 -13.29
N ARG A 11 -8.00 -9.96 -13.57
CA ARG A 11 -7.17 -10.79 -12.70
C ARG A 11 -5.73 -10.27 -12.70
N LEU A 12 -5.16 -10.07 -11.52
CA LEU A 12 -3.77 -9.65 -11.35
C LEU A 12 -2.82 -10.85 -11.55
N GLY A 13 -2.28 -10.97 -12.77
CA GLY A 13 -1.35 -12.02 -13.12
C GLY A 13 -1.90 -13.44 -12.87
N LYS A 14 -1.21 -14.23 -12.04
CA LYS A 14 -1.58 -15.59 -11.65
C LYS A 14 -2.30 -15.67 -10.30
N THR A 15 -2.56 -14.54 -9.66
CA THR A 15 -3.28 -14.48 -8.37
C THR A 15 -4.79 -14.64 -8.59
N ASP A 16 -5.56 -14.81 -7.51
CA ASP A 16 -7.03 -14.79 -7.55
C ASP A 16 -7.61 -13.38 -7.34
N LEU A 17 -6.76 -12.36 -7.28
CA LEU A 17 -7.17 -10.98 -7.05
C LEU A 17 -7.78 -10.37 -8.31
N MET A 18 -9.04 -9.95 -8.23
CA MET A 18 -9.76 -9.23 -9.29
C MET A 18 -9.69 -7.73 -9.03
N VAL A 19 -8.66 -7.08 -9.59
CA VAL A 19 -8.38 -5.67 -9.37
C VAL A 19 -9.04 -4.78 -10.44
N SER A 20 -9.42 -3.57 -10.05
CA SER A 20 -9.89 -2.54 -10.98
C SER A 20 -8.78 -2.15 -11.97
N GLU A 21 -9.16 -1.86 -13.23
CA GLU A 21 -8.19 -1.44 -14.26
C GLU A 21 -7.54 -0.09 -13.95
N ILE A 22 -8.14 0.70 -13.06
CA ILE A 22 -7.60 1.94 -12.53
C ILE A 22 -7.36 1.75 -11.04
N GLY A 23 -6.16 2.09 -10.57
CA GLY A 23 -5.80 2.10 -9.15
C GLY A 23 -5.84 3.51 -8.57
N PHE A 24 -6.02 3.59 -7.27
CA PHE A 24 -5.92 4.82 -6.49
C PHE A 24 -4.51 4.96 -5.92
N GLY A 25 -3.79 6.01 -6.29
CA GLY A 25 -2.47 6.33 -5.72
C GLY A 25 -2.62 7.21 -4.49
N GLY A 26 -2.14 6.72 -3.34
CA GLY A 26 -2.24 7.43 -2.06
C GLY A 26 -1.14 8.48 -1.80
N GLU A 27 -0.29 8.81 -2.79
CA GLU A 27 0.89 9.66 -2.58
C GLU A 27 0.47 11.05 -2.17
N TRP A 28 -0.24 11.80 -2.71
CA TRP A 28 -0.42 13.23 -2.45
C TRP A 28 -1.51 13.57 -1.43
N LEU A 29 -2.01 12.58 -0.71
CA LEU A 29 -3.07 12.79 0.30
C LEU A 29 -2.65 13.75 1.41
N GLU A 30 -1.36 13.82 1.75
CA GLU A 30 -0.85 14.77 2.75
C GLU A 30 -1.08 16.24 2.37
N ARG A 31 -1.31 16.54 1.09
CA ARG A 31 -1.57 17.90 0.59
C ARG A 31 -3.03 18.33 0.74
N HIS A 32 -3.91 17.41 1.06
CA HIS A 32 -5.32 17.65 1.30
C HIS A 32 -5.63 17.74 2.80
N THR A 33 -6.81 18.23 3.13
CA THR A 33 -7.34 18.03 4.49
C THR A 33 -7.68 16.55 4.69
N GLU A 34 -7.71 16.09 5.93
CA GLU A 34 -8.08 14.69 6.23
C GLU A 34 -9.47 14.36 5.68
N THR A 35 -10.43 15.26 5.84
CA THR A 35 -11.80 15.09 5.31
C THR A 35 -11.81 14.91 3.80
N GLU A 36 -11.16 15.79 3.06
CA GLU A 36 -11.08 15.68 1.59
C GLU A 36 -10.43 14.36 1.14
N GLY A 37 -9.33 13.97 1.79
CA GLY A 37 -8.64 12.74 1.45
C GLY A 37 -9.49 11.49 1.73
N ILE A 38 -10.21 11.46 2.84
CA ILE A 38 -11.14 10.38 3.19
C ILE A 38 -12.30 10.32 2.18
N GLU A 39 -12.89 11.46 1.83
CA GLU A 39 -13.98 11.54 0.85
C GLU A 39 -13.50 11.08 -0.54
N LEU A 40 -12.29 11.42 -0.97
CA LEU A 40 -11.72 10.96 -2.23
C LEU A 40 -11.60 9.42 -2.29
N ILE A 41 -11.13 8.79 -1.22
CA ILE A 41 -11.01 7.33 -1.14
C ILE A 41 -12.38 6.66 -1.17
N ARG A 42 -13.34 7.17 -0.40
CA ARG A 42 -14.71 6.66 -0.40
C ARG A 42 -15.38 6.80 -1.76
N TYR A 43 -15.22 7.94 -2.40
CA TYR A 43 -15.73 8.17 -3.75
C TYR A 43 -15.09 7.23 -4.78
N ALA A 44 -13.76 6.99 -4.68
CA ALA A 44 -13.09 6.03 -5.54
C ALA A 44 -13.68 4.61 -5.39
N SER A 45 -13.94 4.17 -4.13
CA SER A 45 -14.61 2.90 -3.84
C SER A 45 -16.01 2.83 -4.45
N GLU A 46 -16.82 3.87 -4.31
CA GLU A 46 -18.16 3.97 -4.92
C GLU A 46 -18.13 3.87 -6.45
N LYS A 47 -17.03 4.28 -7.06
CA LYS A 47 -16.81 4.14 -8.52
C LYS A 47 -16.23 2.79 -8.93
N GLY A 48 -16.05 1.88 -7.97
CA GLY A 48 -15.57 0.53 -8.20
C GLY A 48 -14.06 0.41 -8.31
N ILE A 49 -13.30 1.44 -7.90
CA ILE A 49 -11.85 1.32 -7.72
C ILE A 49 -11.60 0.51 -6.45
N ASN A 50 -10.82 -0.57 -6.56
CA ASN A 50 -10.51 -1.47 -5.46
C ASN A 50 -9.01 -1.75 -5.30
N MET A 51 -8.15 -1.11 -6.09
CA MET A 51 -6.70 -1.20 -5.98
C MET A 51 -6.15 0.10 -5.41
N LEU A 52 -5.45 0.04 -4.28
CA LEU A 52 -4.88 1.20 -3.61
C LEU A 52 -3.38 1.01 -3.40
N ASP A 53 -2.60 1.97 -3.88
CA ASP A 53 -1.15 2.02 -3.66
C ASP A 53 -0.82 2.92 -2.47
N CYS A 54 -0.14 2.34 -1.47
CA CYS A 54 0.29 3.01 -0.25
C CYS A 54 1.83 2.98 -0.12
N TRP A 55 2.52 3.61 -1.08
CA TRP A 55 3.98 3.64 -1.05
C TRP A 55 4.54 4.69 -0.09
N MET A 56 3.87 5.83 0.00
CA MET A 56 4.34 6.94 0.83
C MET A 56 4.27 6.59 2.31
N ALA A 57 5.39 6.77 3.00
CA ALA A 57 5.48 6.48 4.43
C ALA A 57 5.04 7.65 5.33
N ASP A 58 4.54 8.75 4.74
CA ASP A 58 4.03 9.89 5.49
C ASP A 58 2.88 9.49 6.42
N PRO A 59 2.96 9.84 7.72
CA PRO A 59 1.96 9.45 8.71
C PRO A 59 0.55 9.96 8.42
N LYS A 60 0.43 11.17 7.86
CA LYS A 60 -0.88 11.78 7.56
C LYS A 60 -1.55 11.03 6.40
N SER A 61 -0.81 10.76 5.31
CA SER A 61 -1.32 9.99 4.17
C SER A 61 -1.82 8.61 4.61
N ARG A 62 -1.03 7.89 5.41
CA ARG A 62 -1.42 6.57 5.93
C ARG A 62 -2.66 6.63 6.83
N ASN A 63 -2.78 7.65 7.69
CA ASN A 63 -3.96 7.84 8.53
C ASN A 63 -5.21 8.11 7.69
N ILE A 64 -5.11 8.99 6.68
CA ILE A 64 -6.21 9.29 5.75
C ILE A 64 -6.67 8.00 5.03
N ILE A 65 -5.72 7.19 4.57
CA ILE A 65 -6.03 5.91 3.92
C ILE A 65 -6.77 5.00 4.92
N GLY A 66 -6.22 4.79 6.11
CA GLY A 66 -6.84 3.95 7.13
C GLY A 66 -8.28 4.35 7.45
N GLU A 67 -8.53 5.64 7.66
CA GLU A 67 -9.88 6.16 7.91
C GLU A 67 -10.80 6.05 6.68
N GLY A 68 -10.24 6.18 5.48
CA GLY A 68 -11.01 6.09 4.24
C GLY A 68 -11.52 4.67 3.94
N ILE A 69 -10.74 3.65 4.31
CA ILE A 69 -11.03 2.24 3.98
C ILE A 69 -11.63 1.43 5.14
N LYS A 70 -11.65 1.93 6.37
CA LYS A 70 -11.96 1.15 7.58
C LYS A 70 -13.32 0.44 7.55
N GLU A 71 -14.31 1.02 6.86
CA GLU A 71 -15.66 0.46 6.80
C GLU A 71 -15.81 -0.64 5.74
N ASN A 72 -14.86 -0.71 4.81
CA ASN A 72 -14.89 -1.64 3.67
C ASN A 72 -13.48 -2.14 3.29
N ARG A 73 -12.60 -2.36 4.29
CA ARG A 73 -11.22 -2.83 4.10
C ARG A 73 -11.12 -4.07 3.19
N ASP A 74 -12.05 -4.98 3.33
CA ASP A 74 -12.15 -6.23 2.59
C ASP A 74 -12.48 -6.05 1.09
N GLN A 75 -12.91 -4.87 0.68
CA GLN A 75 -13.17 -4.52 -0.72
C GLN A 75 -11.93 -3.93 -1.42
N TRP A 76 -10.86 -3.64 -0.68
CA TRP A 76 -9.64 -3.04 -1.18
C TRP A 76 -8.50 -4.04 -1.26
N PHE A 77 -7.80 -4.04 -2.40
CA PHE A 77 -6.49 -4.64 -2.53
C PHE A 77 -5.42 -3.58 -2.29
N ILE A 78 -4.74 -3.67 -1.15
CA ILE A 78 -3.74 -2.69 -0.74
C ILE A 78 -2.36 -3.16 -1.14
N GLN A 79 -1.66 -2.34 -1.91
CA GLN A 79 -0.23 -2.47 -2.20
C GLN A 79 0.55 -1.64 -1.19
N GLY A 80 1.21 -2.31 -0.25
CA GLY A 80 2.10 -1.68 0.73
C GLY A 80 3.56 -1.84 0.33
N HIS A 81 4.36 -0.79 0.52
CA HIS A 81 5.77 -0.79 0.13
C HIS A 81 6.68 -1.05 1.33
N ILE A 82 7.35 -2.21 1.32
CA ILE A 82 8.32 -2.61 2.36
C ILE A 82 9.66 -1.95 2.04
N GLY A 83 10.22 -1.19 2.98
CA GLY A 83 11.44 -0.39 2.77
C GLY A 83 11.21 1.07 2.43
N SER A 84 9.93 1.49 2.27
CA SER A 84 9.53 2.89 2.34
C SER A 84 9.33 3.27 3.80
N THR A 85 10.13 4.18 4.31
CA THR A 85 10.14 4.58 5.72
C THR A 85 10.02 6.11 5.88
N TRP A 86 9.75 6.55 7.09
CA TRP A 86 9.66 7.97 7.43
C TRP A 86 10.61 8.29 8.57
N LYS A 87 11.48 9.26 8.37
CA LYS A 87 12.47 9.66 9.37
C LYS A 87 12.68 11.17 9.35
N ASP A 88 12.72 11.79 10.51
CA ASP A 88 12.97 13.22 10.67
C ASP A 88 12.07 14.12 9.79
N GLY A 89 10.79 13.72 9.65
CA GLY A 89 9.81 14.48 8.88
C GLY A 89 9.88 14.29 7.36
N GLN A 90 10.59 13.28 6.87
CA GLN A 90 10.75 13.03 5.44
C GLN A 90 10.81 11.54 5.08
N TYR A 91 10.52 11.27 3.82
CA TYR A 91 10.67 9.95 3.22
C TYR A 91 12.14 9.49 3.25
N PHE A 92 12.33 8.22 3.61
CA PHE A 92 13.64 7.58 3.67
C PHE A 92 13.57 6.13 3.17
N ARG A 93 14.22 5.85 2.03
CA ARG A 93 14.35 4.48 1.49
C ARG A 93 15.47 3.73 2.21
N THR A 94 15.20 2.53 2.69
CA THR A 94 16.21 1.70 3.35
C THR A 94 15.90 0.22 3.28
N ARG A 95 16.92 -0.62 3.45
CA ARG A 95 16.82 -2.07 3.67
C ARG A 95 17.27 -2.48 5.08
N GLU A 96 17.69 -1.51 5.90
CA GLU A 96 18.12 -1.79 7.27
C GLU A 96 16.92 -2.17 8.14
N MET A 97 16.92 -3.39 8.65
CA MET A 97 15.80 -3.98 9.38
C MET A 97 15.36 -3.20 10.61
N LYS A 98 16.29 -2.49 11.26
CA LYS A 98 15.97 -1.59 12.40
C LYS A 98 15.00 -0.45 12.04
N TYR A 99 14.92 -0.09 10.74
CA TYR A 99 13.97 0.90 10.22
C TYR A 99 12.79 0.26 9.50
N VAL A 100 13.05 -0.83 8.76
CA VAL A 100 12.03 -1.49 7.94
C VAL A 100 10.92 -2.09 8.81
N ARG A 101 11.26 -2.87 9.85
CA ARG A 101 10.26 -3.49 10.73
C ARG A 101 9.32 -2.47 11.38
N PRO A 102 9.82 -1.45 12.09
CA PRO A 102 8.93 -0.46 12.71
C PRO A 102 8.10 0.32 11.68
N ALA A 103 8.63 0.58 10.47
CA ALA A 103 7.90 1.30 9.44
C ALA A 103 6.76 0.46 8.84
N PHE A 104 6.92 -0.85 8.74
CA PHE A 104 5.88 -1.76 8.31
C PHE A 104 4.79 -1.97 9.38
N GLU A 105 5.19 -2.09 10.64
CA GLU A 105 4.26 -2.11 11.78
C GLU A 105 3.45 -0.81 11.86
N ASP A 106 4.09 0.35 11.65
CA ASP A 106 3.42 1.65 11.57
C ASP A 106 2.44 1.73 10.38
N LEU A 107 2.80 1.14 9.24
CA LEU A 107 1.90 1.02 8.09
C LEU A 107 0.60 0.30 8.48
N LEU A 108 0.69 -0.92 8.99
CA LEU A 108 -0.48 -1.72 9.39
C LEU A 108 -1.31 -0.99 10.45
N LYS A 109 -0.65 -0.43 11.47
CA LYS A 109 -1.32 0.32 12.54
C LYS A 109 -2.13 1.50 12.00
N ARG A 110 -1.55 2.31 11.09
CA ARG A 110 -2.22 3.49 10.53
C ARG A 110 -3.31 3.13 9.54
N LEU A 111 -3.13 2.06 8.79
CA LEU A 111 -4.16 1.52 7.91
C LEU A 111 -5.29 0.80 8.68
N GLN A 112 -5.12 0.61 9.99
CA GLN A 112 -6.10 -0.08 10.87
C GLN A 112 -6.41 -1.49 10.35
N THR A 113 -5.38 -2.21 9.93
CA THR A 113 -5.46 -3.57 9.37
C THR A 113 -4.30 -4.42 9.89
N ASP A 114 -4.42 -5.72 9.82
CA ASP A 114 -3.39 -6.69 10.19
C ASP A 114 -2.70 -7.33 8.96
N TYR A 115 -3.10 -6.95 7.74
CA TYR A 115 -2.51 -7.46 6.51
C TYR A 115 -2.54 -6.42 5.38
N ILE A 116 -1.70 -6.64 4.38
CA ILE A 116 -1.78 -6.02 3.05
C ILE A 116 -1.94 -7.11 1.99
N ASP A 117 -2.47 -6.79 0.83
CA ASP A 117 -2.74 -7.78 -0.22
C ASP A 117 -1.53 -7.98 -1.14
N LEU A 118 -0.74 -6.94 -1.32
CA LEU A 118 0.44 -6.92 -2.18
C LEU A 118 1.62 -6.27 -1.44
N GLY A 119 2.61 -7.09 -1.07
CA GLY A 119 3.88 -6.61 -0.51
C GLY A 119 4.86 -6.22 -1.63
N MET A 120 5.09 -4.93 -1.82
CA MET A 120 6.03 -4.42 -2.81
C MET A 120 7.42 -4.24 -2.19
N ILE A 121 8.43 -4.88 -2.74
CA ILE A 121 9.83 -4.53 -2.43
C ILE A 121 10.07 -3.14 -3.00
N HIS A 122 10.23 -2.15 -2.11
CA HIS A 122 10.26 -0.75 -2.52
C HIS A 122 11.54 -0.39 -3.28
N TYR A 123 11.40 0.04 -4.53
CA TYR A 123 12.47 0.54 -5.39
C TYR A 123 13.65 -0.43 -5.58
N VAL A 124 13.62 -1.20 -6.63
CA VAL A 124 14.75 -2.01 -7.10
C VAL A 124 15.21 -1.44 -8.43
N ASP A 125 16.31 -0.69 -8.42
CA ASP A 125 16.75 0.14 -9.54
C ASP A 125 17.81 -0.53 -10.42
N SER A 126 18.42 -1.63 -9.94
CA SER A 126 19.48 -2.32 -10.64
C SER A 126 19.54 -3.80 -10.31
N GLU A 127 20.18 -4.57 -11.21
CA GLU A 127 20.46 -6.00 -10.97
C GLU A 127 21.36 -6.18 -9.73
N GLU A 128 22.35 -5.30 -9.54
CA GLU A 128 23.24 -5.35 -8.38
C GLU A 128 22.48 -5.16 -7.05
N GLU A 129 21.49 -4.25 -7.02
CA GLU A 129 20.64 -4.07 -5.85
C GLU A 129 19.77 -5.30 -5.62
N TRP A 130 19.22 -5.88 -6.69
CA TRP A 130 18.44 -7.10 -6.60
C TRP A 130 19.26 -8.28 -6.07
N GLU A 131 20.46 -8.47 -6.55
CA GLU A 131 21.38 -9.51 -6.05
C GLU A 131 21.67 -9.36 -4.55
N LYS A 132 21.87 -8.13 -4.07
CA LYS A 132 22.05 -7.84 -2.64
C LYS A 132 20.80 -8.18 -1.84
N ILE A 133 19.61 -7.85 -2.36
CA ILE A 133 18.34 -8.14 -1.71
C ILE A 133 18.13 -9.64 -1.57
N GLN A 134 18.43 -10.43 -2.60
CA GLN A 134 18.24 -11.88 -2.61
C GLN A 134 18.99 -12.62 -1.50
N HIS A 135 20.03 -12.03 -0.94
CA HIS A 135 20.90 -12.63 0.09
C HIS A 135 20.86 -11.84 1.41
N SER A 136 19.74 -11.18 1.70
CA SER A 136 19.61 -10.31 2.86
C SER A 136 18.51 -10.75 3.83
N ASP A 137 18.67 -10.40 5.09
CA ASP A 137 17.65 -10.50 6.13
C ASP A 137 16.37 -9.70 5.81
N TYR A 138 16.48 -8.73 4.92
CA TYR A 138 15.34 -7.98 4.41
C TYR A 138 14.42 -8.88 3.56
N LEU A 139 14.95 -9.68 2.63
CA LEU A 139 14.12 -10.60 1.85
C LEU A 139 13.54 -11.71 2.72
N ASP A 140 14.32 -12.22 3.67
CA ASP A 140 13.85 -13.22 4.64
C ASP A 140 12.63 -12.69 5.39
N TYR A 141 12.67 -11.43 5.83
CA TYR A 141 11.54 -10.78 6.48
C TYR A 141 10.32 -10.62 5.57
N VAL A 142 10.51 -10.22 4.31
CA VAL A 142 9.41 -10.11 3.34
C VAL A 142 8.74 -11.47 3.13
N MET A 143 9.53 -12.54 3.05
CA MET A 143 9.01 -13.90 2.89
C MET A 143 8.30 -14.38 4.16
N GLU A 144 8.81 -14.06 5.33
CA GLU A 144 8.17 -14.34 6.62
C GLU A 144 6.77 -13.67 6.70
N LEU A 145 6.65 -12.40 6.31
CA LEU A 145 5.37 -11.70 6.27
C LEU A 145 4.38 -12.39 5.33
N LYS A 146 4.84 -12.77 4.14
CA LYS A 146 4.01 -13.49 3.17
C LYS A 146 3.53 -14.84 3.70
N GLU A 147 4.39 -15.62 4.35
CA GLU A 147 4.04 -16.92 4.94
C GLU A 147 3.02 -16.79 6.07
N LYS A 148 3.09 -15.71 6.82
CA LYS A 148 2.15 -15.39 7.90
C LYS A 148 0.82 -14.81 7.41
N GLY A 149 0.71 -14.45 6.14
CA GLY A 149 -0.48 -13.82 5.58
C GLY A 149 -0.69 -12.38 6.04
N VAL A 150 0.41 -11.66 6.26
CA VAL A 150 0.43 -10.28 6.77
C VAL A 150 0.53 -9.28 5.64
#